data_4572937d2f684b1dee079d623945838d
#
_entry.id   4572937d2f684b1dee079d623945838d
#
_cell.length_a   1.000
_cell.length_b   1.000
_cell.length_c   1.000
_cell.angle_alpha   90.00
_cell.angle_beta   90.00
_cell.angle_gamma   90.00
#
_symmetry.space_group_name_H-M   'P 1'
#
loop_
_entity.id
_entity.type
_entity.pdbx_description
1 polymer ?
#
loop_
_entity_poly.entity_id
_entity_poly.type
_entity_poly.pdbx_seq_one_letter_code
_entity_poly.pdbx_strand_id
1 'polypeptide(L)'
;MAAPGPTGFTPAQIRQAYGLDRVDFGGTPADGRGTTIAIVTAYDSPNIAADLATFNATFGIPAPPSFRKVNQTGGTALPAYNAIWSTEACLDVQWAHAIAPGASILLVEARSNATADMLAAVRYARSAPGVVAVSMSWGQGEYAGETVDDATFTTPAGQPGVSFFAASGDHGAPGIYPAMSPNVVAVGGTSLKLGAGGAAVESAWGRSGGGISAYQPRPAYQAGIVTQTTTRRANPDVALVSDPATGLAVCDSKAHGAKTPWVAYGGTSI
;
A
#
# COMPACT_ATOMS: atom_id res chain seq x y z
N MET A 1 6.03 -20.76 -27.45
CA MET A 1 6.01 -19.29 -27.37
C MET A 1 6.44 -18.90 -25.97
N ALA A 2 7.34 -17.92 -25.82
CA ALA A 2 7.65 -17.38 -24.51
C ALA A 2 6.39 -16.79 -23.87
N ALA A 3 6.28 -16.86 -22.54
CA ALA A 3 5.19 -16.20 -21.83
C ALA A 3 5.25 -14.68 -22.12
N PRO A 4 4.11 -13.99 -22.24
CA PRO A 4 4.11 -12.55 -22.40
C PRO A 4 4.81 -11.92 -21.19
N GLY A 5 5.66 -10.92 -21.46
CA GLY A 5 6.37 -10.18 -20.42
C GLY A 5 5.44 -9.28 -19.60
N PRO A 6 6.00 -8.58 -18.58
CA PRO A 6 5.22 -7.69 -17.73
C PRO A 6 4.56 -6.56 -18.53
N THR A 7 3.33 -6.23 -18.16
CA THR A 7 2.57 -5.07 -18.64
C THR A 7 2.47 -4.04 -17.53
N GLY A 8 2.43 -2.74 -17.85
CA GLY A 8 2.44 -1.66 -16.88
C GLY A 8 3.84 -1.09 -16.61
N PHE A 9 3.92 -0.07 -15.76
CA PHE A 9 5.19 0.54 -15.38
C PHE A 9 6.08 -0.44 -14.60
N THR A 10 7.37 -0.34 -14.87
CA THR A 10 8.40 -1.12 -14.17
C THR A 10 8.92 -0.38 -12.94
N PRO A 11 9.50 -1.09 -11.93
CA PRO A 11 10.13 -0.46 -10.79
C PRO A 11 11.15 0.62 -11.13
N ALA A 12 12.00 0.39 -12.14
CA ALA A 12 12.98 1.38 -12.57
C ALA A 12 12.34 2.68 -13.08
N GLN A 13 11.24 2.58 -13.84
CA GLN A 13 10.51 3.74 -14.32
C GLN A 13 9.88 4.54 -13.18
N ILE A 14 9.27 3.88 -12.21
CA ILE A 14 8.66 4.56 -11.05
C ILE A 14 9.73 5.18 -10.15
N ARG A 15 10.79 4.45 -9.83
CA ARG A 15 11.91 5.00 -9.06
C ARG A 15 12.51 6.25 -9.71
N GLN A 16 12.68 6.23 -11.02
CA GLN A 16 13.16 7.38 -11.79
C GLN A 16 12.16 8.54 -11.77
N ALA A 17 10.86 8.26 -12.01
CA ALA A 17 9.80 9.26 -12.07
C ALA A 17 9.70 10.06 -10.76
N TYR A 18 9.79 9.38 -9.63
CA TYR A 18 9.71 9.99 -8.30
C TYR A 18 11.09 10.35 -7.70
N GLY A 19 12.17 10.12 -8.44
CA GLY A 19 13.53 10.47 -7.99
C GLY A 19 14.03 9.68 -6.78
N LEU A 20 13.47 8.48 -6.55
CA LEU A 20 13.74 7.68 -5.35
C LEU A 20 15.20 7.20 -5.27
N ASP A 21 15.88 7.03 -6.42
CA ASP A 21 17.28 6.63 -6.48
C ASP A 21 18.25 7.71 -5.98
N ARG A 22 17.75 8.94 -5.80
CA ARG A 22 18.52 10.09 -5.32
C ARG A 22 18.27 10.41 -3.84
N VAL A 23 17.37 9.67 -3.20
CA VAL A 23 17.07 9.86 -1.78
C VAL A 23 18.11 9.12 -0.95
N ASP A 24 18.87 9.88 -0.15
CA ASP A 24 19.83 9.31 0.77
C ASP A 24 19.81 10.07 2.10
N PHE A 25 20.25 9.42 3.15
CA PHE A 25 20.36 9.97 4.50
C PHE A 25 21.84 10.03 4.91
N GLY A 26 22.56 11.07 4.42
CA GLY A 26 23.97 11.26 4.78
C GLY A 26 24.90 10.15 4.26
N GLY A 27 24.70 9.70 3.01
CA GLY A 27 25.45 8.61 2.38
C GLY A 27 24.86 7.22 2.57
N THR A 28 23.69 7.11 3.24
CA THR A 28 22.96 5.86 3.37
C THR A 28 21.74 5.89 2.46
N PRO A 29 21.64 4.99 1.46
CA PRO A 29 20.49 4.91 0.58
C PRO A 29 19.17 4.72 1.36
N ALA A 30 18.11 5.39 0.92
CA ALA A 30 16.75 5.23 1.46
C ALA A 30 16.11 3.95 0.91
N ASP A 31 16.69 2.80 1.21
CA ASP A 31 16.27 1.48 0.72
C ASP A 31 15.52 0.63 1.76
N GLY A 32 15.22 1.19 2.93
CA GLY A 32 14.48 0.53 4.00
C GLY A 32 15.28 -0.46 4.82
N ARG A 33 16.61 -0.56 4.66
CA ARG A 33 17.46 -1.49 5.40
C ARG A 33 17.30 -1.39 6.91
N GLY A 34 17.24 -2.54 7.58
CA GLY A 34 17.10 -2.62 9.04
C GLY A 34 15.67 -2.38 9.54
N THR A 35 14.71 -2.20 8.65
CA THR A 35 13.30 -1.99 9.00
C THR A 35 12.40 -3.12 8.47
N THR A 36 11.16 -3.14 8.92
CA THR A 36 10.10 -4.01 8.40
C THR A 36 8.92 -3.17 7.95
N ILE A 37 8.44 -3.42 6.74
CA ILE A 37 7.15 -2.91 6.25
C ILE A 37 6.13 -4.03 6.47
N ALA A 38 5.06 -3.73 7.22
CA ALA A 38 3.93 -4.63 7.36
C ALA A 38 2.86 -4.26 6.32
N ILE A 39 2.32 -5.27 5.68
CA ILE A 39 1.25 -5.16 4.69
C ILE A 39 0.04 -5.90 5.25
N VAL A 40 -1.09 -5.24 5.33
CA VAL A 40 -2.33 -5.82 5.84
C VAL A 40 -3.33 -5.96 4.69
N THR A 41 -3.63 -7.20 4.33
CA THR A 41 -4.62 -7.57 3.31
C THR A 41 -5.64 -8.56 3.90
N ALA A 42 -6.65 -8.93 3.13
CA ALA A 42 -7.59 -9.97 3.51
C ALA A 42 -7.38 -11.23 2.66
N TYR A 43 -7.76 -12.38 3.19
CA TYR A 43 -7.68 -13.68 2.53
C TYR A 43 -6.25 -14.12 2.17
N ASP A 44 -6.10 -15.36 1.73
CA ASP A 44 -4.79 -15.92 1.37
C ASP A 44 -4.43 -15.65 -0.09
N SER A 45 -3.15 -15.33 -0.32
CA SER A 45 -2.49 -15.38 -1.62
C SER A 45 -1.46 -16.51 -1.59
N PRO A 46 -1.83 -17.73 -2.00
CA PRO A 46 -1.00 -18.92 -1.77
C PRO A 46 0.32 -18.91 -2.53
N ASN A 47 0.38 -18.27 -3.71
CA ASN A 47 1.57 -18.24 -4.55
C ASN A 47 2.47 -17.02 -4.33
N ILE A 48 2.14 -16.13 -3.40
CA ILE A 48 2.76 -14.80 -3.25
C ILE A 48 4.30 -14.83 -3.15
N ALA A 49 4.87 -15.81 -2.48
CA ALA A 49 6.33 -15.93 -2.35
C ALA A 49 6.99 -16.31 -3.70
N ALA A 50 6.38 -17.19 -4.48
CA ALA A 50 6.85 -17.57 -5.80
C ALA A 50 6.67 -16.42 -6.81
N ASP A 51 5.56 -15.70 -6.72
CA ASP A 51 5.24 -14.55 -7.57
C ASP A 51 6.18 -13.37 -7.26
N LEU A 52 6.50 -13.12 -6.00
CA LEU A 52 7.54 -12.16 -5.61
C LEU A 52 8.91 -12.54 -6.16
N ALA A 53 9.29 -13.81 -6.07
CA ALA A 53 10.56 -14.29 -6.66
C ALA A 53 10.60 -14.10 -8.17
N THR A 54 9.49 -14.36 -8.88
CA THR A 54 9.36 -14.13 -10.31
C THR A 54 9.46 -12.64 -10.65
N PHE A 55 8.78 -11.80 -9.89
CA PHE A 55 8.84 -10.34 -10.04
C PHE A 55 10.28 -9.84 -9.85
N ASN A 56 10.94 -10.26 -8.78
CA ASN A 56 12.31 -9.87 -8.47
C ASN A 56 13.29 -10.30 -9.57
N ALA A 57 13.21 -11.55 -10.02
CA ALA A 57 14.05 -12.05 -11.11
C ALA A 57 13.84 -11.28 -12.42
N THR A 58 12.60 -10.91 -12.72
CA THR A 58 12.23 -10.18 -13.95
C THR A 58 12.80 -8.76 -13.96
N PHE A 59 12.80 -8.10 -12.82
CA PHE A 59 13.25 -6.70 -12.72
C PHE A 59 14.66 -6.53 -12.13
N GLY A 60 15.36 -7.63 -11.83
CA GLY A 60 16.72 -7.59 -11.28
C GLY A 60 16.78 -7.05 -9.85
N ILE A 61 15.72 -7.24 -9.05
CA ILE A 61 15.65 -6.81 -7.66
C ILE A 61 16.14 -7.97 -6.76
N PRO A 62 17.01 -7.73 -5.77
CA PRO A 62 17.40 -8.79 -4.83
C PRO A 62 16.21 -9.26 -4.00
N ALA A 63 16.27 -10.46 -3.45
CA ALA A 63 15.25 -10.90 -2.49
C ALA A 63 15.23 -10.00 -1.24
N PRO A 64 14.06 -9.78 -0.62
CA PRO A 64 14.01 -9.04 0.64
C PRO A 64 14.81 -9.75 1.73
N PRO A 65 15.38 -9.02 2.72
CA PRO A 65 16.10 -9.63 3.83
C PRO A 65 15.28 -10.70 4.57
N SER A 66 13.98 -10.49 4.66
CA SER A 66 12.99 -11.45 5.16
C SER A 66 11.65 -11.23 4.52
N PHE A 67 10.96 -12.31 4.14
CA PHE A 67 9.55 -12.31 3.77
C PHE A 67 8.80 -13.28 4.69
N ARG A 68 7.82 -12.76 5.42
CA ARG A 68 6.98 -13.57 6.32
C ARG A 68 5.52 -13.35 6.00
N LYS A 69 4.75 -14.43 5.92
CA LYS A 69 3.30 -14.43 5.75
C LYS A 69 2.64 -15.09 6.96
N VAL A 70 1.68 -14.39 7.57
CA VAL A 70 0.98 -14.84 8.79
C VAL A 70 -0.50 -14.45 8.71
N ASN A 71 -1.34 -15.10 9.53
CA ASN A 71 -2.72 -14.67 9.70
C ASN A 71 -2.83 -13.43 10.62
N GLN A 72 -4.04 -12.91 10.79
CA GLN A 72 -4.32 -11.69 11.59
C GLN A 72 -3.91 -11.75 13.07
N THR A 73 -3.52 -12.92 13.58
CA THR A 73 -3.02 -13.11 14.95
C THR A 73 -1.57 -13.57 15.01
N GLY A 74 -0.87 -13.59 13.87
CA GLY A 74 0.53 -13.97 13.75
C GLY A 74 0.78 -15.47 13.61
N GLY A 75 -0.26 -16.27 13.48
CA GLY A 75 -0.17 -17.72 13.29
C GLY A 75 -0.01 -18.11 11.81
N THR A 76 0.22 -19.41 11.59
CA THR A 76 0.45 -20.01 10.27
C THR A 76 -0.81 -20.63 9.64
N ALA A 77 -1.92 -20.68 10.37
CA ALA A 77 -3.21 -21.11 9.80
C ALA A 77 -3.81 -19.97 8.96
N LEU A 78 -3.50 -19.98 7.68
CA LEU A 78 -3.89 -18.91 6.74
C LEU A 78 -5.39 -18.99 6.39
N PRO A 79 -6.00 -17.86 5.97
CA PRO A 79 -7.41 -17.83 5.58
C PRO A 79 -7.66 -18.52 4.23
N ALA A 80 -8.90 -18.49 3.76
CA ALA A 80 -9.25 -18.98 2.44
C ALA A 80 -8.69 -18.07 1.33
N TYR A 81 -8.40 -18.65 0.17
CA TYR A 81 -7.99 -17.90 -1.02
C TYR A 81 -9.12 -17.04 -1.57
N ASN A 82 -8.78 -15.85 -2.05
CA ASN A 82 -9.66 -15.00 -2.85
C ASN A 82 -8.87 -14.36 -4.00
N ALA A 83 -9.35 -14.46 -5.23
CA ALA A 83 -8.59 -14.04 -6.41
C ALA A 83 -8.36 -12.53 -6.47
N ILE A 84 -9.34 -11.70 -6.08
CA ILE A 84 -9.22 -10.24 -6.10
C ILE A 84 -8.19 -9.81 -5.06
N TRP A 85 -8.29 -10.32 -3.84
CA TRP A 85 -7.36 -10.03 -2.76
C TRP A 85 -5.96 -10.61 -2.98
N SER A 86 -5.84 -11.71 -3.76
CA SER A 86 -4.54 -12.24 -4.16
C SER A 86 -3.78 -11.25 -5.04
N THR A 87 -4.44 -10.66 -6.03
CA THR A 87 -3.81 -9.65 -6.90
C THR A 87 -3.44 -8.39 -6.11
N GLU A 88 -4.31 -7.96 -5.18
CA GLU A 88 -4.02 -6.84 -4.27
C GLU A 88 -2.78 -7.13 -3.41
N ALA A 89 -2.72 -8.31 -2.77
CA ALA A 89 -1.56 -8.69 -1.97
C ALA A 89 -0.27 -8.75 -2.81
N CYS A 90 -0.35 -9.22 -4.06
CA CYS A 90 0.79 -9.24 -4.98
C CYS A 90 1.25 -7.83 -5.33
N LEU A 91 0.33 -6.90 -5.62
CA LEU A 91 0.65 -5.49 -5.83
C LEU A 91 1.41 -4.94 -4.61
N ASP A 92 0.81 -5.02 -3.44
CA ASP A 92 1.32 -4.43 -2.20
C ASP A 92 2.73 -4.95 -1.87
N VAL A 93 2.90 -6.28 -1.87
CA VAL A 93 4.18 -6.92 -1.52
C VAL A 93 5.27 -6.60 -2.53
N GLN A 94 4.97 -6.73 -3.82
CA GLN A 94 5.95 -6.55 -4.88
C GLN A 94 6.41 -5.09 -4.95
N TRP A 95 5.51 -4.14 -4.83
CA TRP A 95 5.84 -2.72 -4.96
C TRP A 95 6.43 -2.12 -3.69
N ALA A 96 5.96 -2.50 -2.50
CA ALA A 96 6.65 -2.12 -1.27
C ALA A 96 8.11 -2.60 -1.28
N HIS A 97 8.34 -3.86 -1.73
CA HIS A 97 9.70 -4.39 -1.85
C HIS A 97 10.51 -3.70 -2.97
N ALA A 98 9.91 -3.42 -4.13
CA ALA A 98 10.60 -2.76 -5.24
C ALA A 98 11.08 -1.35 -4.90
N ILE A 99 10.33 -0.63 -4.07
CA ILE A 99 10.68 0.73 -3.64
C ILE A 99 11.66 0.71 -2.46
N ALA A 100 11.50 -0.23 -1.52
CA ALA A 100 12.34 -0.38 -0.34
C ALA A 100 13.00 -1.77 -0.28
N PRO A 101 13.95 -2.10 -1.19
CA PRO A 101 14.46 -3.47 -1.37
C PRO A 101 15.28 -3.97 -0.16
N GLY A 102 15.75 -3.09 0.71
CA GLY A 102 16.44 -3.43 1.94
C GLY A 102 15.52 -3.66 3.15
N ALA A 103 14.22 -3.39 3.02
CA ALA A 103 13.27 -3.66 4.08
C ALA A 103 12.86 -5.14 4.11
N SER A 104 12.63 -5.67 5.30
CA SER A 104 11.89 -6.92 5.49
C SER A 104 10.40 -6.69 5.24
N ILE A 105 9.70 -7.69 4.71
CA ILE A 105 8.27 -7.63 4.43
C ILE A 105 7.52 -8.60 5.36
N LEU A 106 6.50 -8.09 6.05
CA LEU A 106 5.56 -8.86 6.86
C LEU A 106 4.16 -8.76 6.24
N LEU A 107 3.70 -9.78 5.54
CA LEU A 107 2.33 -9.88 5.07
C LEU A 107 1.43 -10.46 6.16
N VAL A 108 0.40 -9.70 6.56
CA VAL A 108 -0.60 -10.11 7.54
C VAL A 108 -1.94 -10.27 6.83
N GLU A 109 -2.40 -11.52 6.70
CA GLU A 109 -3.63 -11.86 6.02
C GLU A 109 -4.79 -11.98 7.01
N ALA A 110 -5.72 -11.01 6.94
CA ALA A 110 -6.96 -11.05 7.72
C ALA A 110 -7.87 -12.18 7.23
N ARG A 111 -8.63 -12.77 8.14
CA ARG A 111 -9.56 -13.86 7.84
C ARG A 111 -10.59 -13.48 6.77
N SER A 112 -11.00 -12.23 6.76
CA SER A 112 -11.92 -11.66 5.79
C SER A 112 -11.72 -10.14 5.67
N ASN A 113 -12.38 -9.52 4.71
CA ASN A 113 -12.40 -8.06 4.54
C ASN A 113 -13.37 -7.33 5.48
N ALA A 114 -13.94 -8.02 6.47
CA ALA A 114 -14.72 -7.36 7.50
C ALA A 114 -13.84 -6.45 8.36
N THR A 115 -14.31 -5.26 8.68
CA THR A 115 -13.55 -4.24 9.43
C THR A 115 -12.90 -4.79 10.70
N ALA A 116 -13.62 -5.61 11.46
CA ALA A 116 -13.11 -6.20 12.69
C ALA A 116 -11.88 -7.11 12.46
N ASP A 117 -11.88 -7.91 11.38
CA ASP A 117 -10.78 -8.78 11.00
C ASP A 117 -9.58 -7.95 10.52
N MET A 118 -9.83 -6.92 9.69
CA MET A 118 -8.78 -6.02 9.18
C MET A 118 -8.11 -5.24 10.32
N LEU A 119 -8.89 -4.67 11.24
CA LEU A 119 -8.36 -3.97 12.41
C LEU A 119 -7.59 -4.92 13.36
N ALA A 120 -8.01 -6.19 13.48
CA ALA A 120 -7.24 -7.18 14.24
C ALA A 120 -5.86 -7.42 13.60
N ALA A 121 -5.81 -7.53 12.26
CA ALA A 121 -4.56 -7.67 11.52
C ALA A 121 -3.64 -6.44 11.69
N VAL A 122 -4.19 -5.21 11.66
CA VAL A 122 -3.41 -3.99 11.93
C VAL A 122 -2.85 -3.98 13.35
N ARG A 123 -3.66 -4.37 14.35
CA ARG A 123 -3.20 -4.45 15.74
C ARG A 123 -2.04 -5.43 15.92
N TYR A 124 -2.05 -6.55 15.22
CA TYR A 124 -0.92 -7.47 15.18
C TYR A 124 0.29 -6.84 14.46
N ALA A 125 0.08 -6.34 13.24
CA ALA A 125 1.12 -5.78 12.39
C ALA A 125 1.93 -4.67 13.10
N ARG A 126 1.24 -3.68 13.70
CA ARG A 126 1.88 -2.55 14.39
C ARG A 126 2.70 -2.94 15.61
N SER A 127 2.43 -4.13 16.18
CA SER A 127 3.13 -4.64 17.37
C SER A 127 4.26 -5.61 17.03
N ALA A 128 4.39 -5.98 15.74
CA ALA A 128 5.43 -6.92 15.32
C ALA A 128 6.83 -6.27 15.38
N PRO A 129 7.86 -7.02 15.77
CA PRO A 129 9.20 -6.47 15.90
C PRO A 129 9.75 -5.87 14.60
N GLY A 130 10.35 -4.68 14.70
CA GLY A 130 11.01 -4.00 13.59
C GLY A 130 10.06 -3.30 12.61
N VAL A 131 8.74 -3.40 12.79
CA VAL A 131 7.76 -2.70 11.94
C VAL A 131 7.83 -1.20 12.20
N VAL A 132 8.03 -0.44 11.13
CA VAL A 132 8.05 1.02 11.12
C VAL A 132 6.94 1.63 10.24
N ALA A 133 6.34 0.81 9.37
CA ALA A 133 5.25 1.23 8.50
C ALA A 133 4.22 0.10 8.35
N VAL A 134 2.94 0.46 8.31
CA VAL A 134 1.82 -0.44 8.02
C VAL A 134 1.09 0.09 6.79
N SER A 135 1.05 -0.71 5.72
CA SER A 135 0.31 -0.42 4.49
C SER A 135 -1.06 -1.09 4.51
N MET A 136 -2.09 -0.34 4.10
CA MET A 136 -3.49 -0.73 4.16
C MET A 136 -4.20 -0.36 2.85
N SER A 137 -4.17 -1.25 1.88
CA SER A 137 -4.81 -1.11 0.57
C SER A 137 -6.29 -1.51 0.64
N TRP A 138 -7.00 -0.95 1.61
CA TRP A 138 -8.40 -1.26 1.86
C TRP A 138 -9.12 -0.14 2.59
N GLY A 139 -10.44 -0.14 2.48
CA GLY A 139 -11.29 0.78 3.22
C GLY A 139 -12.76 0.53 2.93
N GLN A 140 -13.58 1.27 3.64
CA GLN A 140 -15.04 1.31 3.48
C GLN A 140 -15.55 2.74 3.63
N GLY A 141 -16.77 3.00 3.22
CA GLY A 141 -17.40 4.29 3.48
C GLY A 141 -17.36 4.64 4.97
N GLU A 142 -17.18 5.91 5.28
CA GLU A 142 -17.21 6.41 6.67
C GLU A 142 -18.51 6.01 7.38
N TYR A 143 -18.44 5.81 8.69
CA TYR A 143 -19.58 5.40 9.52
C TYR A 143 -19.57 6.08 10.89
N ALA A 144 -20.76 6.25 11.47
CA ALA A 144 -20.88 6.79 12.82
C ALA A 144 -20.16 5.88 13.84
N GLY A 145 -19.26 6.48 14.63
CA GLY A 145 -18.47 5.76 15.65
C GLY A 145 -17.10 5.28 15.18
N GLU A 146 -16.71 5.45 13.92
CA GLU A 146 -15.38 5.04 13.41
C GLU A 146 -14.20 5.64 14.21
N THR A 147 -14.40 6.79 14.85
CA THR A 147 -13.38 7.43 15.68
C THR A 147 -12.90 6.56 16.85
N VAL A 148 -13.68 5.58 17.27
CA VAL A 148 -13.28 4.60 18.30
C VAL A 148 -12.13 3.72 17.81
N ASP A 149 -12.07 3.47 16.50
CA ASP A 149 -11.07 2.61 15.88
C ASP A 149 -9.74 3.32 15.62
N ASP A 150 -9.67 4.67 15.72
CA ASP A 150 -8.45 5.46 15.47
C ASP A 150 -7.29 5.08 16.40
N ALA A 151 -7.57 4.59 17.58
CA ALA A 151 -6.56 4.07 18.50
C ALA A 151 -5.77 2.86 17.93
N THR A 152 -6.33 2.18 16.91
CA THR A 152 -5.65 1.11 16.19
C THR A 152 -4.47 1.65 15.37
N PHE A 153 -4.53 2.88 14.91
CA PHE A 153 -3.51 3.51 14.06
C PHE A 153 -2.58 4.41 14.88
N THR A 154 -2.10 3.89 15.99
CA THR A 154 -1.12 4.56 16.86
C THR A 154 0.04 3.63 17.16
N THR A 155 1.22 4.18 17.36
CA THR A 155 2.39 3.43 17.80
C THR A 155 2.16 2.81 19.17
N PRO A 156 2.31 1.48 19.35
CA PRO A 156 2.25 0.87 20.66
C PRO A 156 3.36 1.37 21.60
N ALA A 157 3.07 1.44 22.89
CA ALA A 157 4.06 1.83 23.89
C ALA A 157 5.31 0.91 23.82
N GLY A 158 6.49 1.52 23.86
CA GLY A 158 7.77 0.82 23.81
C GLY A 158 8.21 0.39 22.40
N GLN A 159 7.45 0.70 21.36
CA GLN A 159 7.85 0.47 19.96
C GLN A 159 8.48 1.76 19.38
N PRO A 160 9.40 1.64 18.39
CA PRO A 160 9.78 2.77 17.55
C PRO A 160 8.55 3.31 16.82
N GLY A 161 8.59 4.55 16.35
CA GLY A 161 7.46 5.16 15.64
C GLY A 161 6.96 4.28 14.48
N VAL A 162 5.66 4.04 14.42
CA VAL A 162 5.00 3.31 13.33
C VAL A 162 4.12 4.28 12.56
N SER A 163 4.33 4.37 11.24
CA SER A 163 3.49 5.15 10.33
C SER A 163 2.44 4.25 9.68
N PHE A 164 1.23 4.79 9.50
CA PHE A 164 0.12 4.06 8.90
C PHE A 164 -0.28 4.75 7.59
N PHE A 165 -0.37 3.98 6.51
CA PHE A 165 -0.73 4.46 5.18
C PHE A 165 -1.97 3.72 4.71
N ALA A 166 -2.94 4.45 4.14
CA ALA A 166 -4.14 3.82 3.60
C ALA A 166 -4.58 4.45 2.28
N ALA A 167 -5.10 3.60 1.40
CA ALA A 167 -5.76 3.99 0.17
C ALA A 167 -6.94 4.93 0.43
N SER A 168 -7.00 6.06 -0.27
CA SER A 168 -8.11 7.02 -0.12
C SER A 168 -9.40 6.59 -0.80
N GLY A 169 -9.34 5.54 -1.64
CA GLY A 169 -10.45 4.98 -2.40
C GLY A 169 -10.35 5.23 -3.90
N ASP A 170 -11.14 4.44 -4.68
CA ASP A 170 -11.06 4.39 -6.14
C ASP A 170 -12.37 4.78 -6.83
N HIS A 171 -13.24 5.53 -6.15
CA HIS A 171 -14.58 5.86 -6.65
C HIS A 171 -14.86 7.37 -6.60
N GLY A 172 -13.80 8.20 -6.46
CA GLY A 172 -13.94 9.63 -6.27
C GLY A 172 -14.38 9.98 -4.84
N ALA A 173 -14.98 11.15 -4.67
CA ALA A 173 -15.55 11.58 -3.39
C ALA A 173 -16.84 10.80 -3.05
N PRO A 174 -17.09 10.55 -1.75
CA PRO A 174 -16.28 10.88 -0.59
C PRO A 174 -15.08 9.96 -0.42
N GLY A 175 -14.12 10.34 0.42
CA GLY A 175 -13.03 9.46 0.85
C GLY A 175 -13.54 8.34 1.77
N ILE A 176 -12.65 7.39 2.08
CA ILE A 176 -13.00 6.18 2.83
C ILE A 176 -12.21 6.08 4.16
N TYR A 177 -12.75 5.32 5.11
CA TYR A 177 -12.04 4.92 6.32
C TYR A 177 -11.29 3.60 6.09
N PRO A 178 -9.99 3.43 6.52
CA PRO A 178 -9.32 4.21 7.53
C PRO A 178 -8.50 5.42 7.04
N ALA A 179 -8.48 5.74 5.74
CA ALA A 179 -7.75 6.91 5.24
C ALA A 179 -8.24 8.25 5.83
N MET A 180 -9.51 8.29 6.28
CA MET A 180 -10.05 9.47 6.98
C MET A 180 -9.58 9.60 8.42
N SER A 181 -9.01 8.57 9.05
CA SER A 181 -8.44 8.68 10.40
C SER A 181 -7.36 9.76 10.45
N PRO A 182 -7.32 10.64 11.48
CA PRO A 182 -6.26 11.62 11.67
C PRO A 182 -4.88 11.01 11.96
N ASN A 183 -4.84 9.71 12.28
CA ASN A 183 -3.62 8.96 12.58
C ASN A 183 -3.06 8.20 11.35
N VAL A 184 -3.68 8.36 10.19
CA VAL A 184 -3.33 7.66 8.96
C VAL A 184 -2.93 8.66 7.88
N VAL A 185 -1.87 8.36 7.15
CA VAL A 185 -1.51 9.06 5.91
C VAL A 185 -2.39 8.52 4.79
N ALA A 186 -3.28 9.35 4.28
CA ALA A 186 -4.17 9.00 3.19
C ALA A 186 -3.45 9.16 1.86
N VAL A 187 -3.41 8.08 1.07
CA VAL A 187 -2.76 8.04 -0.24
C VAL A 187 -3.83 8.12 -1.34
N GLY A 188 -3.79 9.20 -2.11
CA GLY A 188 -4.62 9.41 -3.28
C GLY A 188 -3.91 9.04 -4.58
N GLY A 189 -4.61 9.23 -5.70
CA GLY A 189 -4.18 8.74 -7.00
C GLY A 189 -3.96 9.81 -8.07
N THR A 190 -2.93 9.59 -8.87
CA THR A 190 -2.63 10.34 -10.09
C THR A 190 -2.62 9.44 -11.32
N SER A 191 -2.76 10.05 -12.51
CA SER A 191 -2.41 9.44 -13.80
C SER A 191 -1.02 9.91 -14.17
N LEU A 192 -0.06 8.98 -14.30
CA LEU A 192 1.33 9.27 -14.62
C LEU A 192 1.59 9.05 -16.12
N LYS A 193 2.28 10.00 -16.75
CA LYS A 193 2.81 9.86 -18.11
C LYS A 193 4.31 10.07 -18.10
N LEU A 194 5.05 9.16 -18.70
CA LEU A 194 6.49 9.29 -18.88
C LEU A 194 6.78 9.78 -20.30
N GLY A 195 7.40 10.93 -20.39
CA GLY A 195 7.89 11.51 -21.64
C GLY A 195 9.29 11.02 -22.00
N ALA A 196 9.84 11.54 -23.11
CA ALA A 196 11.20 11.26 -23.52
C ALA A 196 12.20 11.66 -22.43
N GLY A 197 13.20 10.80 -22.18
CA GLY A 197 14.20 11.02 -21.13
C GLY A 197 13.69 10.77 -19.71
N GLY A 198 12.50 10.19 -19.54
CA GLY A 198 11.93 9.87 -18.22
C GLY A 198 11.29 11.07 -17.51
N ALA A 199 11.02 12.16 -18.22
CA ALA A 199 10.26 13.28 -17.66
C ALA A 199 8.86 12.82 -17.24
N ALA A 200 8.54 12.96 -15.97
CA ALA A 200 7.25 12.57 -15.41
C ALA A 200 6.27 13.75 -15.49
N VAL A 201 5.06 13.47 -15.96
CA VAL A 201 3.94 14.40 -15.93
C VAL A 201 2.79 13.70 -15.22
N GLU A 202 2.29 14.31 -14.17
CA GLU A 202 1.17 13.78 -13.39
C GLU A 202 -0.06 14.71 -13.48
N SER A 203 -1.20 14.10 -13.47
CA SER A 203 -2.49 14.77 -13.28
C SER A 203 -3.32 14.00 -12.27
N ALA A 204 -4.26 14.66 -11.61
CA ALA A 204 -5.15 13.96 -10.70
C ALA A 204 -5.92 12.86 -11.44
N TRP A 205 -5.96 11.66 -10.84
CA TRP A 205 -6.80 10.58 -11.34
C TRP A 205 -8.26 10.84 -10.95
N GLY A 206 -9.16 10.92 -11.94
CA GLY A 206 -10.56 11.31 -11.71
C GLY A 206 -11.35 10.36 -10.79
N ARG A 207 -10.82 9.16 -10.51
CA ARG A 207 -11.43 8.21 -9.59
C ARG A 207 -10.74 8.14 -8.23
N SER A 208 -9.63 8.89 -8.02
CA SER A 208 -9.01 8.97 -6.70
C SER A 208 -10.02 9.39 -5.65
N GLY A 209 -10.10 8.64 -4.56
CA GLY A 209 -10.89 9.00 -3.39
C GLY A 209 -10.36 10.27 -2.74
N GLY A 210 -11.24 11.00 -2.09
CA GLY A 210 -10.88 12.21 -1.37
C GLY A 210 -12.09 13.00 -0.93
N GLY A 211 -11.88 13.95 -0.06
CA GLY A 211 -12.95 14.82 0.42
C GLY A 211 -12.78 15.24 1.88
N ILE A 212 -13.88 15.77 2.42
CA ILE A 212 -13.96 16.20 3.82
C ILE A 212 -14.73 15.15 4.60
N SER A 213 -14.15 14.67 5.70
CA SER A 213 -14.78 13.66 6.57
C SER A 213 -16.07 14.16 7.20
N ALA A 214 -17.05 13.27 7.28
CA ALA A 214 -18.27 13.50 8.03
C ALA A 214 -18.08 13.37 9.55
N TYR A 215 -17.10 12.57 9.99
CA TYR A 215 -16.95 12.19 11.42
C TYR A 215 -15.63 12.61 12.03
N GLN A 216 -14.52 12.57 11.27
CA GLN A 216 -13.19 12.79 11.82
C GLN A 216 -12.87 14.27 12.04
N PRO A 217 -12.32 14.63 13.21
CA PRO A 217 -11.87 15.99 13.47
C PRO A 217 -10.62 16.33 12.63
N ARG A 218 -10.45 17.62 12.32
CA ARG A 218 -9.26 18.09 11.61
C ARG A 218 -8.02 17.90 12.49
N PRO A 219 -6.99 17.16 12.01
CA PRO A 219 -5.73 17.04 12.73
C PRO A 219 -4.94 18.36 12.69
N ALA A 220 -4.09 18.57 13.69
CA ALA A 220 -3.32 19.80 13.83
C ALA A 220 -2.41 20.09 12.63
N TYR A 221 -1.86 19.06 11.99
CA TYR A 221 -0.98 19.21 10.83
C TYR A 221 -1.67 19.77 9.58
N GLN A 222 -3.01 19.72 9.52
CA GLN A 222 -3.78 20.34 8.43
C GLN A 222 -4.11 21.81 8.68
N ALA A 223 -3.79 22.33 9.87
CA ALA A 223 -4.07 23.72 10.19
C ALA A 223 -3.20 24.66 9.33
N GLY A 224 -3.85 25.64 8.69
CA GLY A 224 -3.16 26.59 7.80
C GLY A 224 -2.81 26.06 6.41
N ILE A 225 -2.97 24.75 6.15
CA ILE A 225 -2.71 24.13 4.85
C ILE A 225 -4.04 23.81 4.14
N VAL A 226 -4.94 23.12 4.84
CA VAL A 226 -6.28 22.82 4.31
C VAL A 226 -7.22 23.98 4.63
N THR A 227 -7.73 24.61 3.59
CA THR A 227 -8.61 25.80 3.67
C THR A 227 -10.08 25.48 3.47
N GLN A 228 -10.40 24.29 2.90
CA GLN A 228 -11.77 23.85 2.57
C GLN A 228 -12.60 23.52 3.82
N THR A 229 -11.94 23.27 4.92
CA THR A 229 -12.58 23.03 6.22
C THR A 229 -11.68 23.50 7.36
N THR A 230 -12.29 23.96 8.45
CA THR A 230 -11.56 24.37 9.67
C THR A 230 -11.74 23.39 10.83
N THR A 231 -12.66 22.43 10.69
CA THR A 231 -13.08 21.55 11.79
C THR A 231 -12.95 20.06 11.48
N ARG A 232 -12.92 19.68 10.20
CA ARG A 232 -12.94 18.29 9.76
C ARG A 232 -11.66 17.90 9.03
N ARG A 233 -11.31 16.62 9.15
CA ARG A 233 -10.24 15.98 8.37
C ARG A 233 -10.55 16.07 6.88
N ALA A 234 -9.56 16.41 6.06
CA ALA A 234 -9.61 16.30 4.61
C ALA A 234 -8.53 15.31 4.13
N ASN A 235 -8.82 14.53 3.10
CA ASN A 235 -7.89 13.62 2.44
C ASN A 235 -7.97 13.76 0.91
N PRO A 236 -6.96 13.27 0.14
CA PRO A 236 -5.74 12.61 0.58
C PRO A 236 -4.69 13.60 1.12
N ASP A 237 -3.64 13.06 1.81
CA ASP A 237 -2.48 13.83 2.25
C ASP A 237 -1.39 13.88 1.19
N VAL A 238 -1.21 12.77 0.48
CA VAL A 238 -0.26 12.59 -0.63
C VAL A 238 -0.96 11.88 -1.78
N ALA A 239 -0.40 11.94 -2.98
CA ALA A 239 -0.91 11.21 -4.15
C ALA A 239 0.25 10.68 -4.99
N LEU A 240 0.08 9.47 -5.54
CA LEU A 240 1.03 8.78 -6.40
C LEU A 240 0.28 8.16 -7.59
N VAL A 241 1.02 7.61 -8.56
CA VAL A 241 0.42 6.91 -9.70
C VAL A 241 -0.54 5.83 -9.22
N SER A 242 -1.79 5.89 -9.69
CA SER A 242 -2.86 4.98 -9.27
C SER A 242 -3.82 4.62 -10.41
N ASP A 243 -3.83 5.41 -11.49
CA ASP A 243 -4.72 5.17 -12.62
C ASP A 243 -4.40 3.82 -13.29
N PRO A 244 -5.34 2.86 -13.35
CA PRO A 244 -5.11 1.58 -14.02
C PRO A 244 -4.73 1.70 -15.50
N ALA A 245 -5.11 2.80 -16.16
CA ALA A 245 -4.69 3.07 -17.54
C ALA A 245 -3.17 3.34 -17.65
N THR A 246 -2.54 3.72 -16.54
CA THR A 246 -1.10 3.91 -16.39
C THR A 246 -0.56 3.06 -15.22
N GLY A 247 -1.11 1.86 -15.07
CA GLY A 247 -0.90 0.98 -13.92
C GLY A 247 0.50 0.38 -13.84
N LEU A 248 0.76 -0.24 -12.72
CA LEU A 248 2.01 -0.89 -12.36
C LEU A 248 2.02 -2.36 -12.79
N ALA A 249 3.19 -2.89 -13.15
CA ALA A 249 3.35 -4.31 -13.44
C ALA A 249 3.19 -5.15 -12.15
N VAL A 250 2.30 -6.13 -12.16
CA VAL A 250 2.05 -7.06 -11.06
C VAL A 250 2.10 -8.49 -11.58
N CYS A 251 2.71 -9.38 -10.80
CA CYS A 251 2.79 -10.81 -11.08
C CYS A 251 1.91 -11.58 -10.09
N ASP A 252 0.83 -12.18 -10.55
CA ASP A 252 -0.03 -13.08 -9.75
C ASP A 252 -0.37 -14.32 -10.58
N SER A 253 0.38 -15.39 -10.37
CA SER A 253 0.22 -16.65 -11.09
C SER A 253 -1.04 -17.42 -10.66
N LYS A 254 -1.56 -17.15 -9.46
CA LYS A 254 -2.74 -17.83 -8.95
C LYS A 254 -4.03 -17.29 -9.54
N ALA A 255 -4.16 -15.97 -9.63
CA ALA A 255 -5.37 -15.34 -10.17
C ALA A 255 -5.38 -15.30 -11.70
N HIS A 256 -4.21 -15.09 -12.35
CA HIS A 256 -4.11 -14.88 -13.79
C HIS A 256 -3.54 -16.08 -14.55
N GLY A 257 -3.06 -17.11 -13.83
CA GLY A 257 -2.48 -18.33 -14.40
C GLY A 257 -0.97 -18.26 -14.63
N ALA A 258 -0.29 -19.39 -14.42
CA ALA A 258 1.17 -19.47 -14.48
C ALA A 258 1.80 -19.14 -15.85
N LYS A 259 1.03 -19.24 -16.95
CA LYS A 259 1.50 -18.91 -18.29
C LYS A 259 1.41 -17.42 -18.62
N THR A 260 0.54 -16.68 -17.95
CA THR A 260 0.28 -15.25 -18.18
C THR A 260 0.09 -14.52 -16.84
N PRO A 261 1.08 -14.59 -15.93
CA PRO A 261 0.88 -14.11 -14.56
C PRO A 261 0.88 -12.58 -14.42
N TRP A 262 1.23 -11.87 -15.50
CA TRP A 262 1.41 -10.42 -15.47
C TRP A 262 0.15 -9.66 -15.80
N VAL A 263 -0.12 -8.65 -15.03
CA VAL A 263 -1.20 -7.70 -15.24
C VAL A 263 -0.72 -6.26 -14.93
N ALA A 264 -1.23 -5.27 -15.66
CA ALA A 264 -1.11 -3.88 -15.24
C ALA A 264 -2.24 -3.60 -14.24
N TYR A 265 -1.89 -3.18 -13.03
CA TYR A 265 -2.83 -2.96 -11.95
C TYR A 265 -2.72 -1.53 -11.42
N GLY A 266 -3.80 -1.01 -10.87
CA GLY A 266 -3.88 0.35 -10.36
C GLY A 266 -4.95 0.48 -9.29
N GLY A 267 -4.97 1.62 -8.64
CA GLY A 267 -5.81 1.98 -7.52
C GLY A 267 -5.01 2.83 -6.55
N THR A 268 -5.67 3.48 -5.61
CA THR A 268 -5.00 4.21 -4.52
C THR A 268 -4.29 3.29 -3.53
N SER A 269 -4.31 1.99 -3.81
CA SER A 269 -3.54 0.92 -3.16
C SER A 269 -2.03 0.97 -3.42
N ILE A 270 -1.59 1.71 -4.45
CA ILE A 270 -0.19 1.82 -4.87
C ILE A 270 0.63 2.68 -3.94
#